data_849ac740e076c16a30e27bf3661025f6
#
_entry.id   849ac740e076c16a30e27bf3661025f6
#
_cell.length_a   1.000
_cell.length_b   1.000
_cell.length_c   1.000
_cell.angle_alpha   90.00
_cell.angle_beta   90.00
_cell.angle_gamma   90.00
#
_symmetry.space_group_name_H-M   'P 1'
#
loop_
_entity.id
_entity.type
_entity.pdbx_description
1 polymer ?
#
loop_
_entity_poly.entity_id
_entity_poly.type
_entity_poly.pdbx_seq_one_letter_code
_entity_poly.pdbx_strand_id
1 'polypeptide(L)'
;MRHLPLLMCTAFYGLYSAPTEAADKKNERPNILWLTFEDTSAYEFGCYGNKGVHTPNADSLASRGIQFMNAWSVAPQSSAARSSLITGCYSSTYGMDIHPVPYDTPADIFFPQKLREAGYYCTNNSKTHYNSTTDNKICWDECNNKASYNSSKRGKDQPFFAVFNTVTSHMGRIRTFHTDGRRDY
;
A
#
# COMPACT_ATOMS: atom_id res chain seq x y z
N MET A 1 8.83 21.03 79.60
CA MET A 1 9.32 20.90 78.22
C MET A 1 9.52 19.43 77.93
N ARG A 2 8.65 18.82 77.18
CA ARG A 2 8.70 17.39 76.81
C ARG A 2 9.09 17.29 75.35
N HIS A 3 10.28 16.70 75.11
CA HIS A 3 10.75 16.41 73.77
C HIS A 3 10.09 15.12 73.24
N LEU A 4 9.38 15.20 72.15
CA LEU A 4 8.80 14.10 71.41
C LEU A 4 9.81 13.65 70.34
N PRO A 5 10.22 12.40 70.26
CA PRO A 5 11.13 11.95 69.19
C PRO A 5 10.32 11.72 67.88
N LEU A 6 10.83 12.28 66.81
CA LEU A 6 10.33 12.13 65.45
C LEU A 6 10.73 10.74 64.91
N LEU A 7 9.76 9.86 64.74
CA LEU A 7 9.98 8.53 64.17
C LEU A 7 10.07 8.66 62.64
N MET A 8 11.25 8.50 62.06
CA MET A 8 11.48 8.49 60.65
C MET A 8 11.16 7.10 60.09
N CYS A 9 9.97 6.94 59.45
CA CYS A 9 9.64 5.74 58.66
C CYS A 9 10.33 5.82 57.30
N THR A 10 11.42 5.10 57.13
CA THR A 10 12.01 4.86 55.78
C THR A 10 11.26 3.71 55.10
N ALA A 11 10.37 4.08 54.19
CA ALA A 11 9.73 3.10 53.29
C ALA A 11 10.76 2.68 52.21
N PHE A 12 11.23 1.44 52.30
CA PHE A 12 12.01 0.80 51.24
C PHE A 12 11.07 0.44 50.11
N TYR A 13 11.04 1.24 49.06
CA TYR A 13 10.46 0.83 47.77
C TYR A 13 11.44 -0.10 47.08
N GLY A 14 11.26 -1.39 47.29
CA GLY A 14 11.89 -2.40 46.45
C GLY A 14 11.38 -2.28 45.00
N LEU A 15 12.19 -1.74 44.12
CA LEU A 15 11.98 -1.82 42.69
C LEU A 15 12.12 -3.29 42.28
N TYR A 16 11.02 -4.02 42.25
CA TYR A 16 10.95 -5.26 41.49
C TYR A 16 10.99 -4.90 40.02
N SER A 17 12.16 -4.84 39.44
CA SER A 17 12.32 -4.96 37.97
C SER A 17 11.99 -6.41 37.61
N ALA A 18 10.76 -6.65 37.17
CA ALA A 18 10.46 -7.88 36.48
C ALA A 18 11.40 -7.96 35.25
N PRO A 19 12.05 -9.13 35.01
CA PRO A 19 12.78 -9.31 33.78
C PRO A 19 11.75 -9.19 32.65
N THR A 20 11.80 -8.10 31.89
CA THR A 20 11.21 -8.07 30.57
C THR A 20 12.01 -9.10 29.77
N GLU A 21 11.50 -10.31 29.64
CA GLU A 21 11.86 -11.18 28.55
C GLU A 21 11.61 -10.35 27.29
N ALA A 22 12.70 -9.81 26.75
CA ALA A 22 12.74 -9.40 25.38
C ALA A 22 12.53 -10.70 24.60
N ALA A 23 11.26 -11.03 24.32
CA ALA A 23 10.94 -12.06 23.36
C ALA A 23 11.78 -11.71 22.13
N ASP A 24 12.65 -12.62 21.72
CA ASP A 24 13.34 -12.57 20.46
C ASP A 24 12.24 -12.35 19.41
N LYS A 25 11.97 -11.09 19.10
CA LYS A 25 11.10 -10.72 17.99
C LYS A 25 11.89 -11.15 16.77
N LYS A 26 11.69 -12.42 16.38
CA LYS A 26 11.98 -12.89 15.05
C LYS A 26 11.62 -11.73 14.15
N ASN A 27 12.57 -11.21 13.41
CA ASN A 27 12.39 -10.02 12.59
C ASN A 27 11.39 -10.38 11.47
N GLU A 28 10.11 -10.49 11.84
CA GLU A 28 9.03 -10.91 10.97
C GLU A 28 8.70 -9.74 10.05
N ARG A 29 9.23 -9.85 8.85
CA ARG A 29 8.88 -8.93 7.77
C ARG A 29 7.43 -9.17 7.38
N PRO A 30 6.53 -8.16 7.52
CA PRO A 30 5.12 -8.35 7.22
C PRO A 30 4.89 -8.60 5.73
N ASN A 31 3.89 -9.38 5.40
CA ASN A 31 3.36 -9.43 4.05
C ASN A 31 2.63 -8.13 3.73
N ILE A 32 2.81 -7.62 2.51
CA ILE A 32 2.22 -6.37 2.05
C ILE A 32 1.28 -6.68 0.88
N LEU A 33 0.00 -6.39 1.07
CA LEU A 33 -1.02 -6.49 0.03
C LEU A 33 -1.53 -5.09 -0.32
N TRP A 34 -1.40 -4.72 -1.59
CA TRP A 34 -1.83 -3.43 -2.10
C TRP A 34 -2.96 -3.61 -3.11
N LEU A 35 -4.15 -3.15 -2.76
CA LEU A 35 -5.33 -3.20 -3.63
C LEU A 35 -5.62 -1.81 -4.16
N THR A 36 -5.75 -1.68 -5.48
CA THR A 36 -6.08 -0.40 -6.12
C THR A 36 -7.32 -0.52 -6.99
N PHE A 37 -8.10 0.55 -7.02
CA PHE A 37 -9.24 0.74 -7.91
C PHE A 37 -8.94 1.92 -8.83
N GLU A 38 -9.25 1.77 -10.11
CA GLU A 38 -9.10 2.87 -11.06
C GLU A 38 -10.29 3.84 -10.97
N ASP A 39 -10.02 5.13 -11.13
CA ASP A 39 -11.01 6.21 -11.23
C ASP A 39 -12.09 6.15 -10.13
N THR A 40 -11.72 5.70 -8.93
CA THR A 40 -12.63 5.48 -7.81
C THR A 40 -12.30 6.45 -6.68
N SER A 41 -13.28 7.24 -6.28
CA SER A 41 -13.16 8.21 -5.19
C SER A 41 -13.59 7.62 -3.85
N ALA A 42 -13.21 8.25 -2.74
CA ALA A 42 -13.57 7.80 -1.40
C ALA A 42 -15.09 7.65 -1.22
N TYR A 43 -15.89 8.58 -1.76
CA TYR A 43 -17.35 8.53 -1.65
C TYR A 43 -18.02 7.35 -2.40
N GLU A 44 -17.28 6.57 -3.16
CA GLU A 44 -17.77 5.31 -3.75
C GLU A 44 -17.80 4.13 -2.75
N PHE A 45 -17.41 4.37 -1.50
CA PHE A 45 -17.38 3.35 -0.46
C PHE A 45 -18.31 3.68 0.70
N GLY A 46 -18.96 2.65 1.27
CA GLY A 46 -19.85 2.78 2.44
C GLY A 46 -19.11 3.33 3.66
N CYS A 47 -17.89 2.89 3.94
CA CYS A 47 -17.07 3.36 5.05
C CYS A 47 -16.75 4.86 4.99
N TYR A 48 -16.84 5.51 3.84
CA TYR A 48 -16.73 6.96 3.69
C TYR A 48 -18.09 7.69 3.71
N GLY A 49 -19.16 6.98 4.06
CA GLY A 49 -20.48 7.56 4.30
C GLY A 49 -21.47 7.43 3.13
N ASN A 50 -21.12 6.79 2.04
CA ASN A 50 -22.07 6.56 0.94
C ASN A 50 -23.07 5.46 1.31
N LYS A 51 -24.32 5.84 1.53
CA LYS A 51 -25.42 4.92 1.87
C LYS A 51 -26.04 4.23 0.64
N GLY A 52 -25.72 4.69 -0.55
CA GLY A 52 -26.22 4.15 -1.82
C GLY A 52 -25.42 2.98 -2.39
N VAL A 53 -24.29 2.64 -1.76
CA VAL A 53 -23.42 1.56 -2.23
C VAL A 53 -23.26 0.46 -1.18
N HIS A 54 -22.98 -0.74 -1.65
CA HIS A 54 -22.75 -1.90 -0.78
C HIS A 54 -21.31 -2.38 -0.97
N THR A 55 -20.42 -2.02 -0.02
CA THR A 55 -18.98 -2.32 -0.06
C THR A 55 -18.48 -3.06 1.19
N PRO A 56 -19.08 -4.21 1.54
CA PRO A 56 -18.91 -4.83 2.86
C PRO A 56 -17.46 -5.24 3.16
N ASN A 57 -16.69 -5.62 2.15
CA ASN A 57 -15.29 -6.02 2.33
C ASN A 57 -14.40 -4.80 2.63
N ALA A 58 -14.60 -3.68 1.93
CA ALA A 58 -13.89 -2.43 2.19
C ALA A 58 -14.29 -1.86 3.56
N ASP A 59 -15.57 -1.88 3.89
CA ASP A 59 -16.11 -1.42 5.17
C ASP A 59 -15.55 -2.26 6.34
N SER A 60 -15.44 -3.57 6.16
CA SER A 60 -14.82 -4.48 7.13
C SER A 60 -13.32 -4.21 7.33
N LEU A 61 -12.59 -3.88 6.27
CA LEU A 61 -11.19 -3.46 6.39
C LEU A 61 -11.07 -2.14 7.14
N ALA A 62 -11.88 -1.15 6.79
CA ALA A 62 -11.90 0.15 7.44
C ALA A 62 -12.18 0.05 8.95
N SER A 63 -13.12 -0.82 9.35
CA SER A 63 -13.49 -1.00 10.77
C SER A 63 -12.38 -1.62 11.63
N ARG A 64 -11.38 -2.26 11.03
CA ARG A 64 -10.27 -2.96 11.70
C ARG A 64 -8.91 -2.31 11.45
N GLY A 65 -8.87 -1.27 10.64
CA GLY A 65 -7.65 -0.60 10.22
C GLY A 65 -7.69 0.90 10.48
N ILE A 66 -6.86 1.61 9.73
CA ILE A 66 -6.81 3.07 9.75
C ILE A 66 -7.49 3.58 8.48
N GLN A 67 -8.47 4.46 8.65
CA GLN A 67 -9.16 5.14 7.56
C GLN A 67 -8.64 6.57 7.43
N PHE A 68 -8.11 6.92 6.26
CA PHE A 68 -7.65 8.28 5.98
C PHE A 68 -8.79 9.11 5.40
N MET A 69 -9.26 10.11 6.15
CA MET A 69 -10.34 10.99 5.71
C MET A 69 -9.88 12.09 4.75
N ASN A 70 -8.59 12.42 4.78
CA ASN A 70 -8.00 13.52 4.01
C ASN A 70 -6.77 12.99 3.24
N ALA A 71 -7.00 12.18 2.22
CA ALA A 71 -5.97 11.68 1.33
C ALA A 71 -6.32 12.05 -0.12
N TRP A 72 -5.36 12.59 -0.84
CA TRP A 72 -5.53 13.03 -2.22
C TRP A 72 -4.48 12.41 -3.13
N SER A 73 -4.87 12.16 -4.37
CA SER A 73 -3.90 11.85 -5.42
C SER A 73 -3.03 13.08 -5.69
N VAL A 74 -1.75 12.87 -5.94
CA VAL A 74 -0.79 13.93 -6.31
C VAL A 74 -1.01 14.47 -7.72
N ALA A 75 -1.76 13.75 -8.55
CA ALA A 75 -2.10 14.13 -9.91
C ALA A 75 -3.44 13.50 -10.32
N PRO A 76 -4.22 14.17 -11.19
CA PRO A 76 -5.53 13.64 -11.63
C PRO A 76 -5.41 12.55 -12.71
N GLN A 77 -4.26 12.47 -13.41
CA GLN A 77 -4.03 11.45 -14.45
C GLN A 77 -3.39 10.20 -13.85
N SER A 78 -3.87 9.04 -14.32
CA SER A 78 -3.45 7.72 -13.87
C SER A 78 -1.92 7.54 -13.93
N SER A 79 -1.27 7.88 -15.05
CA SER A 79 0.17 7.65 -15.20
C SER A 79 1.02 8.48 -14.23
N ALA A 80 0.73 9.76 -14.06
CA ALA A 80 1.44 10.63 -13.13
C ALA A 80 1.20 10.22 -11.68
N ALA A 81 -0.06 9.90 -11.31
CA ALA A 81 -0.37 9.40 -9.97
C ALA A 81 0.34 8.08 -9.67
N ARG A 82 0.33 7.14 -10.62
CA ARG A 82 0.98 5.82 -10.46
C ARG A 82 2.49 5.93 -10.41
N SER A 83 3.08 6.86 -11.14
CA SER A 83 4.51 7.17 -11.06
C SER A 83 4.89 7.61 -9.63
N SER A 84 4.11 8.50 -9.06
CA SER A 84 4.33 8.96 -7.67
C SER A 84 4.15 7.83 -6.66
N LEU A 85 3.14 6.99 -6.84
CA LEU A 85 2.90 5.85 -5.96
C LEU A 85 4.06 4.86 -5.96
N ILE A 86 4.63 4.54 -7.14
CA ILE A 86 5.67 3.51 -7.25
C ILE A 86 7.07 4.00 -6.92
N THR A 87 7.28 5.32 -6.92
CA THR A 87 8.57 5.94 -6.59
C THR A 87 8.61 6.55 -5.20
N GLY A 88 7.44 6.86 -4.61
CA GLY A 88 7.33 7.63 -3.37
C GLY A 88 7.68 9.11 -3.53
N CYS A 89 7.82 9.60 -4.78
CA CYS A 89 8.17 10.99 -5.10
C CYS A 89 7.03 11.66 -5.88
N TYR A 90 6.97 12.98 -5.85
CA TYR A 90 6.08 13.69 -6.78
C TYR A 90 6.50 13.39 -8.22
N SER A 91 5.54 13.15 -9.10
CA SER A 91 5.80 12.81 -10.51
C SER A 91 6.65 13.88 -11.23
N SER A 92 6.48 15.15 -10.88
CA SER A 92 7.27 16.26 -11.40
C SER A 92 8.76 16.21 -11.02
N THR A 93 9.13 15.50 -9.96
CA THR A 93 10.54 15.36 -9.54
C THR A 93 11.41 14.73 -10.63
N TYR A 94 10.85 13.81 -11.39
CA TYR A 94 11.53 13.08 -12.48
C TYR A 94 10.88 13.34 -13.84
N GLY A 95 10.04 14.38 -13.98
CA GLY A 95 9.38 14.74 -15.22
C GLY A 95 8.25 13.81 -15.65
N MET A 96 7.79 12.92 -14.77
CA MET A 96 6.75 11.92 -15.06
C MET A 96 5.32 12.45 -14.91
N ASP A 97 5.13 13.75 -14.91
CA ASP A 97 3.84 14.42 -14.65
C ASP A 97 3.01 14.66 -15.91
N ILE A 98 3.58 14.58 -17.11
CA ILE A 98 2.87 14.79 -18.36
C ILE A 98 2.35 13.45 -18.90
N HIS A 99 1.04 13.30 -18.96
CA HIS A 99 0.39 12.08 -19.47
C HIS A 99 0.15 12.19 -20.99
N PRO A 100 0.37 11.16 -21.79
CA PRO A 100 0.92 9.83 -21.49
C PRO A 100 2.39 9.67 -21.94
N VAL A 101 3.20 10.70 -21.77
CA VAL A 101 4.57 10.73 -22.28
C VAL A 101 5.53 9.97 -21.33
N PRO A 102 6.16 8.87 -21.76
CA PRO A 102 7.16 8.20 -20.94
C PRO A 102 8.47 8.98 -20.93
N TYR A 103 9.11 9.02 -19.77
CA TYR A 103 10.37 9.69 -19.53
C TYR A 103 11.49 8.69 -19.23
N ASP A 104 12.69 9.04 -19.60
CA ASP A 104 13.87 8.31 -19.16
C ASP A 104 14.16 8.67 -17.72
N THR A 105 14.06 7.68 -16.84
CA THR A 105 14.19 7.84 -15.40
C THR A 105 15.26 6.93 -14.83
N PRO A 106 15.94 7.33 -13.73
CA PRO A 106 16.86 6.43 -13.04
C PRO A 106 16.16 5.13 -12.64
N ALA A 107 16.84 4.01 -12.87
CA ALA A 107 16.26 2.69 -12.62
C ALA A 107 16.03 2.39 -11.13
N ASP A 108 16.77 3.04 -10.24
CA ASP A 108 16.78 2.79 -8.80
C ASP A 108 15.73 3.59 -8.01
N ILE A 109 14.91 4.40 -8.69
CA ILE A 109 13.86 5.20 -8.03
C ILE A 109 12.62 4.39 -7.65
N PHE A 110 12.44 3.19 -8.20
CA PHE A 110 11.26 2.37 -7.99
C PHE A 110 11.39 1.54 -6.71
N PHE A 111 10.61 1.84 -5.69
CA PHE A 111 10.75 1.23 -4.36
C PHE A 111 10.58 -0.31 -4.34
N PRO A 112 9.82 -0.98 -5.23
CA PRO A 112 9.73 -2.44 -5.19
C PRO A 112 11.07 -3.14 -5.38
N GLN A 113 12.04 -2.51 -6.04
CA GLN A 113 13.40 -3.04 -6.12
C GLN A 113 14.03 -3.18 -4.72
N LYS A 114 13.83 -2.16 -3.85
CA LYS A 114 14.32 -2.19 -2.47
C LYS A 114 13.66 -3.29 -1.65
N LEU A 115 12.39 -3.58 -1.91
CA LEU A 115 11.71 -4.72 -1.30
C LEU A 115 12.27 -6.05 -1.80
N ARG A 116 12.57 -6.17 -3.10
CA ARG A 116 13.21 -7.37 -3.65
C ARG A 116 14.62 -7.57 -3.07
N GLU A 117 15.44 -6.52 -2.97
CA GLU A 117 16.74 -6.53 -2.31
C GLU A 117 16.62 -6.97 -0.84
N ALA A 118 15.54 -6.59 -0.16
CA ALA A 118 15.21 -7.03 1.18
C ALA A 118 14.62 -8.46 1.24
N GLY A 119 14.53 -9.18 0.12
CA GLY A 119 14.08 -10.57 0.05
C GLY A 119 12.58 -10.77 -0.10
N TYR A 120 11.81 -9.74 -0.39
CA TYR A 120 10.39 -9.88 -0.72
C TYR A 120 10.18 -10.47 -2.11
N TYR A 121 9.13 -11.26 -2.26
CA TYR A 121 8.61 -11.66 -3.56
C TYR A 121 7.60 -10.61 -4.02
N CYS A 122 7.93 -9.88 -5.09
CA CYS A 122 7.15 -8.73 -5.54
C CYS A 122 6.33 -9.06 -6.77
N THR A 123 5.01 -8.90 -6.71
CA THR A 123 4.10 -9.20 -7.82
C THR A 123 3.17 -8.03 -8.14
N ASN A 124 2.88 -7.84 -9.43
CA ASN A 124 1.91 -6.85 -9.91
C ASN A 124 0.92 -7.48 -10.90
N ASN A 125 -0.37 -7.42 -10.54
CA ASN A 125 -1.47 -7.89 -11.37
C ASN A 125 -2.37 -6.69 -11.77
N SER A 126 -2.17 -6.06 -12.94
CA SER A 126 -0.97 -6.11 -13.78
C SER A 126 -0.63 -4.72 -14.32
N LYS A 127 -1.48 -3.72 -14.01
CA LYS A 127 -1.31 -2.37 -14.55
C LYS A 127 -0.05 -1.72 -13.99
N THR A 128 0.78 -1.19 -14.87
CA THR A 128 1.97 -0.40 -14.54
C THR A 128 1.72 1.08 -14.82
N HIS A 129 1.79 1.53 -16.06
CA HIS A 129 1.48 2.90 -16.50
C HIS A 129 2.27 3.97 -15.73
N TYR A 130 3.58 3.79 -15.61
CA TYR A 130 4.43 4.63 -14.76
C TYR A 130 5.10 5.81 -15.48
N ASN A 131 4.67 6.23 -16.65
CA ASN A 131 5.32 7.32 -17.42
C ASN A 131 6.86 7.23 -17.46
N SER A 132 7.41 6.03 -17.51
CA SER A 132 8.84 5.76 -17.52
C SER A 132 9.18 4.76 -18.61
N THR A 133 10.33 4.94 -19.26
CA THR A 133 10.93 3.98 -20.19
C THR A 133 11.63 2.83 -19.48
N THR A 134 11.83 2.93 -18.16
CA THR A 134 12.47 1.88 -17.36
C THR A 134 11.68 0.58 -17.42
N ASP A 135 12.39 -0.52 -17.66
CA ASP A 135 11.77 -1.86 -17.74
C ASP A 135 11.17 -2.27 -16.40
N ASN A 136 9.86 -2.50 -16.40
CA ASN A 136 9.13 -2.92 -15.21
C ASN A 136 9.61 -4.25 -14.60
N LYS A 137 10.38 -5.05 -15.32
CA LYS A 137 10.97 -6.30 -14.80
C LYS A 137 11.93 -6.08 -13.63
N ILE A 138 12.50 -4.87 -13.52
CA ILE A 138 13.35 -4.55 -12.37
C ILE A 138 12.55 -4.46 -11.06
N CYS A 139 11.27 -4.09 -11.15
CA CYS A 139 10.37 -3.91 -10.02
C CYS A 139 9.75 -5.22 -9.52
N TRP A 140 9.53 -6.19 -10.41
CA TRP A 140 8.62 -7.31 -10.17
C TRP A 140 9.25 -8.66 -10.47
N ASP A 141 9.00 -9.64 -9.62
CA ASP A 141 9.28 -11.05 -9.92
C ASP A 141 8.25 -11.58 -10.92
N GLU A 142 7.01 -11.11 -10.81
CA GLU A 142 5.94 -11.36 -11.79
C GLU A 142 5.08 -10.11 -12.01
N CYS A 143 4.88 -9.74 -13.28
CA CYS A 143 4.01 -8.62 -13.67
C CYS A 143 3.13 -9.03 -14.85
N ASN A 144 1.96 -9.58 -14.56
CA ASN A 144 0.98 -10.05 -15.54
C ASN A 144 -0.38 -10.31 -14.87
N ASN A 145 -1.41 -10.64 -15.65
CA ASN A 145 -2.78 -10.89 -15.15
C ASN A 145 -2.94 -12.15 -14.29
N LYS A 146 -1.90 -12.97 -14.13
CA LYS A 146 -1.86 -14.16 -13.28
C LYS A 146 -0.94 -13.98 -12.07
N ALA A 147 -0.21 -12.85 -12.02
CA ALA A 147 0.72 -12.57 -10.94
C ALA A 147 0.00 -12.55 -9.58
N SER A 148 0.55 -13.24 -8.60
CA SER A 148 -0.07 -13.40 -7.28
C SER A 148 0.97 -13.73 -6.22
N TYR A 149 0.67 -13.38 -4.99
CA TYR A 149 1.44 -13.84 -3.82
C TYR A 149 1.42 -15.36 -3.63
N ASN A 150 0.47 -16.07 -4.25
CA ASN A 150 0.36 -17.54 -4.23
C ASN A 150 1.16 -18.23 -5.35
N SER A 151 2.05 -17.50 -6.05
CA SER A 151 2.88 -18.09 -7.09
C SER A 151 3.74 -19.23 -6.55
N SER A 152 3.84 -20.31 -7.33
CA SER A 152 4.73 -21.44 -7.03
C SER A 152 6.22 -21.08 -7.07
N LYS A 153 6.56 -19.91 -7.62
CA LYS A 153 7.93 -19.39 -7.65
C LYS A 153 8.34 -18.71 -6.34
N ARG A 154 7.36 -18.33 -5.51
CA ARG A 154 7.63 -17.74 -4.19
C ARG A 154 8.11 -18.81 -3.21
N GLY A 155 9.19 -18.53 -2.48
CA GLY A 155 9.65 -19.40 -1.40
C GLY A 155 8.59 -19.58 -0.30
N LYS A 156 8.56 -20.74 0.36
CA LYS A 156 7.53 -21.12 1.34
C LYS A 156 7.28 -20.06 2.41
N ASP A 157 8.34 -19.51 2.98
CA ASP A 157 8.27 -18.51 4.06
C ASP A 157 8.73 -17.12 3.61
N GLN A 158 8.85 -16.92 2.29
CA GLN A 158 9.28 -15.64 1.73
C GLN A 158 8.17 -14.60 1.90
N PRO A 159 8.46 -13.43 2.50
CA PRO A 159 7.49 -12.34 2.57
C PRO A 159 7.16 -11.84 1.16
N PHE A 160 5.96 -11.32 0.98
CA PHE A 160 5.54 -10.81 -0.32
C PHE A 160 5.11 -9.33 -0.26
N PHE A 161 5.32 -8.65 -1.38
CA PHE A 161 4.62 -7.44 -1.75
C PHE A 161 3.81 -7.71 -3.01
N ALA A 162 2.49 -7.72 -2.90
CA ALA A 162 1.60 -8.03 -4.00
C ALA A 162 0.63 -6.89 -4.28
N VAL A 163 0.61 -6.45 -5.54
CA VAL A 163 -0.29 -5.40 -6.03
C VAL A 163 -1.35 -6.02 -6.92
N PHE A 164 -2.62 -5.70 -6.64
CA PHE A 164 -3.75 -6.04 -7.50
C PHE A 164 -4.44 -4.75 -7.93
N ASN A 165 -4.56 -4.58 -9.24
CA ASN A 165 -5.15 -3.40 -9.85
C ASN A 165 -6.51 -3.74 -10.44
N THR A 166 -7.59 -3.22 -9.86
CA THR A 166 -8.93 -3.36 -10.39
C THR A 166 -9.15 -2.29 -11.47
N VAL A 167 -9.19 -2.72 -12.72
CA VAL A 167 -9.36 -1.83 -13.89
C VAL A 167 -10.81 -1.78 -14.40
N THR A 168 -11.72 -2.51 -13.77
CA THR A 168 -13.14 -2.56 -14.16
C THR A 168 -13.82 -1.19 -14.02
N SER A 169 -13.42 -0.41 -13.00
CA SER A 169 -13.91 0.94 -12.75
C SER A 169 -13.26 2.03 -13.63
N HIS A 170 -12.28 1.68 -14.47
CA HIS A 170 -11.60 2.64 -15.33
C HIS A 170 -12.56 3.29 -16.31
N MET A 171 -12.49 4.63 -16.47
CA MET A 171 -13.37 5.42 -17.35
C MET A 171 -13.47 4.90 -18.80
N GLY A 172 -12.42 4.24 -19.29
CA GLY A 172 -12.41 3.61 -20.61
C GLY A 172 -13.50 2.55 -20.77
N ARG A 173 -13.93 1.89 -19.69
CA ARG A 173 -15.02 0.90 -19.71
C ARG A 173 -16.38 1.55 -19.91
N ILE A 174 -16.58 2.77 -19.42
CA ILE A 174 -17.82 3.53 -19.60
C ILE A 174 -17.99 4.01 -21.05
N ARG A 175 -16.88 4.24 -21.76
CA ARG A 175 -16.87 4.73 -23.14
C ARG A 175 -17.09 3.63 -24.17
N THR A 176 -16.93 2.36 -23.80
CA THR A 176 -17.12 1.24 -24.72
C THR A 176 -18.61 0.90 -24.77
N PHE A 177 -19.31 1.41 -25.77
CA PHE A 177 -20.68 1.00 -26.11
C PHE A 177 -20.60 0.05 -27.29
N HIS A 178 -21.14 -1.13 -27.15
CA HIS A 178 -21.42 -1.97 -28.30
C HIS A 178 -22.54 -1.39 -29.16
N THR A 179 -22.51 -1.68 -30.44
CA THR A 179 -23.56 -1.25 -31.38
C THR A 179 -24.95 -1.78 -31.02
N ASP A 180 -25.02 -2.82 -30.19
CA ASP A 180 -26.24 -3.40 -29.64
C ASP A 180 -26.66 -2.82 -28.27
N GLY A 181 -26.03 -1.74 -27.81
CA GLY A 181 -26.34 -1.06 -26.55
C GLY A 181 -25.81 -1.71 -25.28
N ARG A 182 -25.06 -2.81 -25.37
CA ARG A 182 -24.42 -3.42 -24.21
C ARG A 182 -23.21 -2.59 -23.78
N ARG A 183 -22.92 -2.63 -22.48
CA ARG A 183 -21.70 -2.07 -21.89
C ARG A 183 -20.82 -3.22 -21.42
N ASP A 184 -19.53 -3.13 -21.64
CA ASP A 184 -18.55 -3.99 -20.98
C ASP A 184 -18.39 -3.54 -19.55
N TYR A 185 -18.87 -4.33 -18.60
CA TYR A 185 -18.66 -4.15 -17.17
C TYR A 185 -17.50 -4.99 -16.69
#